data_a779f09f30b39e0238a31ae93e2a3c8a
#
_entry.id   a779f09f30b39e0238a31ae93e2a3c8a
#
_cell.length_a   1.000
_cell.length_b   1.000
_cell.length_c   1.000
_cell.angle_alpha   90.00
_cell.angle_beta   90.00
_cell.angle_gamma   90.00
#
_symmetry.space_group_name_H-M   'P 1'
#
loop_
_entity.id
_entity.type
_entity.pdbx_description
1 polymer ?
#
loop_
_entity_poly.entity_id
_entity_poly.type
_entity_poly.pdbx_seq_one_letter_code
_entity_poly.pdbx_strand_id
1 'polypeptide(L)'
;GKYHPHGDSSIYGALVNMAQDWSTRYPLVDGHGNFGSVDGDGAAAMRYTEARLSKISMEMLADINKDTVDFVPNFDETEKEPTVLPSRYPNLLVNGTTGIAVGMATNIPPHNLREVIHAVVKIIDNEVLEDRGTDIEELLSIVKGPDFPTGAMILGTTGINEACLLYTS
;
A
#
# COMPACT_ATOMS: atom_id res chain seq x y z
N GLY A 1 -19.40 6.26 -10.11
CA GLY A 1 -19.86 5.38 -9.05
C GLY A 1 -20.27 6.15 -7.80
N LYS A 2 -20.70 5.46 -6.77
CA LYS A 2 -21.21 6.08 -5.52
C LYS A 2 -20.15 6.88 -4.74
N TYR A 3 -18.89 6.48 -4.82
CA TYR A 3 -17.80 7.01 -3.99
C TYR A 3 -16.72 7.77 -4.79
N HIS A 4 -16.87 7.86 -6.10
CA HIS A 4 -15.89 8.55 -6.93
C HIS A 4 -16.59 9.35 -8.03
N PRO A 5 -16.44 10.69 -8.06
CA PRO A 5 -17.20 11.59 -8.96
C PRO A 5 -16.55 11.69 -10.35
N HIS A 6 -16.01 10.60 -10.88
CA HIS A 6 -15.38 10.54 -12.20
C HIS A 6 -15.91 9.36 -13.02
N GLY A 7 -15.56 9.33 -14.30
CA GLY A 7 -16.05 8.31 -15.24
C GLY A 7 -15.50 6.91 -14.97
N ASP A 8 -16.18 5.91 -15.48
CA ASP A 8 -15.86 4.48 -15.29
C ASP A 8 -14.44 4.11 -15.75
N SER A 9 -13.91 4.80 -16.75
CA SER A 9 -12.55 4.52 -17.26
C SER A 9 -11.46 4.83 -16.25
N SER A 10 -11.60 5.89 -15.44
CA SER A 10 -10.64 6.21 -14.39
C SER A 10 -10.70 5.21 -13.24
N ILE A 11 -11.92 4.80 -12.85
CA ILE A 11 -12.14 3.78 -11.82
C ILE A 11 -11.57 2.43 -12.28
N TYR A 12 -11.86 2.03 -13.52
CA TYR A 12 -11.37 0.78 -14.07
C TYR A 12 -9.84 0.78 -14.22
N GLY A 13 -9.24 1.89 -14.65
CA GLY A 13 -7.79 2.04 -14.72
C GLY A 13 -7.10 1.85 -13.37
N ALA A 14 -7.64 2.43 -12.30
CA ALA A 14 -7.13 2.22 -10.95
C ALA A 14 -7.27 0.75 -10.48
N LEU A 15 -8.42 0.13 -10.76
CA LEU A 15 -8.67 -1.28 -10.45
C LEU A 15 -7.69 -2.20 -11.18
N VAL A 16 -7.45 -1.96 -12.48
CA VAL A 16 -6.47 -2.70 -13.29
C VAL A 16 -5.08 -2.61 -12.65
N ASN A 17 -4.63 -1.43 -12.27
CA ASN A 17 -3.33 -1.24 -11.65
C ASN A 17 -3.19 -2.03 -10.34
N MET A 18 -4.24 -2.08 -9.52
CA MET A 18 -4.25 -2.86 -8.27
C MET A 18 -4.29 -4.39 -8.49
N ALA A 19 -4.63 -4.85 -9.68
CA ALA A 19 -4.66 -6.27 -10.02
C ALA A 19 -3.37 -6.77 -10.68
N GLN A 20 -2.52 -5.86 -11.17
CA GLN A 20 -1.28 -6.20 -11.87
C GLN A 20 -0.15 -6.52 -10.87
N ASP A 21 0.41 -7.71 -10.96
CA ASP A 21 1.48 -8.20 -10.08
C ASP A 21 2.86 -7.56 -10.37
N TRP A 22 3.02 -6.89 -11.51
CA TRP A 22 4.20 -6.07 -11.82
C TRP A 22 4.05 -4.59 -11.42
N SER A 23 2.81 -4.13 -11.15
CA SER A 23 2.52 -2.75 -10.73
C SER A 23 2.40 -2.62 -9.22
N THR A 24 1.87 -3.64 -8.55
CA THR A 24 1.59 -3.64 -7.11
C THR A 24 2.29 -4.82 -6.45
N ARG A 25 3.15 -4.58 -5.46
CA ARG A 25 3.93 -5.64 -4.80
C ARG A 25 3.05 -6.72 -4.17
N TYR A 26 1.96 -6.31 -3.54
CA TYR A 26 0.92 -7.20 -3.00
C TYR A 26 -0.42 -6.77 -3.61
N PRO A 27 -0.85 -7.37 -4.72
CA PRO A 27 -2.05 -6.99 -5.44
C PRO A 27 -3.28 -6.96 -4.54
N LEU A 28 -4.02 -5.85 -4.59
CA LEU A 28 -5.23 -5.64 -3.78
C LEU A 28 -6.49 -6.17 -4.46
N VAL A 29 -6.41 -6.40 -5.75
CA VAL A 29 -7.50 -6.96 -6.57
C VAL A 29 -7.05 -8.31 -7.12
N ASP A 30 -7.91 -9.32 -6.96
CA ASP A 30 -7.80 -10.62 -7.61
C ASP A 30 -8.64 -10.58 -8.89
N GLY A 31 -7.96 -10.48 -10.02
CA GLY A 31 -8.58 -10.27 -11.33
C GLY A 31 -8.64 -11.56 -12.16
N HIS A 32 -9.74 -11.74 -12.88
CA HIS A 32 -9.90 -12.80 -13.88
C HIS A 32 -10.10 -12.19 -15.26
N GLY A 33 -9.32 -12.64 -16.23
CA GLY A 33 -9.30 -12.15 -17.59
C GLY A 33 -7.97 -11.49 -17.93
N ASN A 34 -7.97 -10.67 -18.98
CA ASN A 34 -6.77 -9.98 -19.44
C ASN A 34 -6.66 -8.60 -18.77
N PHE A 35 -5.72 -8.47 -17.84
CA PHE A 35 -5.38 -7.21 -17.14
C PHE A 35 -4.12 -6.55 -17.72
N GLY A 36 -3.71 -6.93 -18.94
CA GLY A 36 -2.53 -6.41 -19.59
C GLY A 36 -1.29 -7.29 -19.38
N SER A 37 -0.16 -6.81 -19.85
CA SER A 37 1.14 -7.46 -19.66
C SER A 37 2.22 -6.46 -19.26
N VAL A 38 3.32 -6.98 -18.70
CA VAL A 38 4.50 -6.17 -18.38
C VAL A 38 5.16 -5.57 -19.65
N ASP A 39 4.93 -6.17 -20.80
CA ASP A 39 5.45 -5.69 -22.09
C ASP A 39 4.65 -4.52 -22.69
N GLY A 40 3.61 -4.05 -21.97
CA GLY A 40 2.86 -2.86 -22.34
C GLY A 40 1.52 -3.11 -23.02
N ASP A 41 1.06 -4.36 -23.11
CA ASP A 41 -0.29 -4.63 -23.58
C ASP A 41 -1.32 -4.07 -22.58
N GLY A 42 -2.32 -3.38 -23.10
CA GLY A 42 -3.41 -2.86 -22.29
C GLY A 42 -4.36 -3.95 -21.78
N ALA A 43 -5.07 -3.65 -20.69
CA ALA A 43 -6.12 -4.52 -20.20
C ALA A 43 -7.28 -4.60 -21.21
N ALA A 44 -7.99 -5.73 -21.21
CA ALA A 44 -9.24 -5.88 -21.94
C ALA A 44 -10.31 -4.90 -21.39
N ALA A 45 -11.31 -4.61 -22.21
CA ALA A 45 -12.43 -3.78 -21.76
C ALA A 45 -13.12 -4.43 -20.54
N MET A 46 -13.62 -3.58 -19.64
CA MET A 46 -14.24 -3.95 -18.35
C MET A 46 -15.28 -5.08 -18.47
N ARG A 47 -16.04 -5.13 -19.58
CA ARG A 47 -17.05 -6.18 -19.83
C ARG A 47 -16.50 -7.59 -20.04
N TYR A 48 -15.16 -7.73 -20.21
CA TYR A 48 -14.48 -9.00 -20.41
C TYR A 48 -13.65 -9.45 -19.21
N THR A 49 -13.68 -8.69 -18.11
CA THR A 49 -12.89 -8.98 -16.92
C THR A 49 -13.79 -9.12 -15.70
N GLU A 50 -13.33 -9.92 -14.75
CA GLU A 50 -13.93 -10.05 -13.43
C GLU A 50 -12.92 -9.62 -12.37
N ALA A 51 -13.40 -9.07 -11.25
CA ALA A 51 -12.55 -8.60 -10.18
C ALA A 51 -13.20 -8.86 -8.82
N ARG A 52 -12.37 -9.21 -7.85
CA ARG A 52 -12.76 -9.33 -6.44
C ARG A 52 -11.62 -8.83 -5.56
N LEU A 53 -11.92 -8.57 -4.29
CA LEU A 53 -10.88 -8.24 -3.32
C LEU A 53 -9.95 -9.43 -3.10
N SER A 54 -8.65 -9.19 -3.10
CA SER A 54 -7.67 -10.18 -2.69
C SER A 54 -7.75 -10.44 -1.17
N LYS A 55 -7.13 -11.53 -0.70
CA LYS A 55 -7.11 -11.85 0.73
C LYS A 55 -6.49 -10.74 1.58
N ILE A 56 -5.41 -10.11 1.08
CA ILE A 56 -4.74 -9.03 1.81
C ILE A 56 -5.61 -7.76 1.88
N SER A 57 -6.43 -7.50 0.87
CA SER A 57 -7.37 -6.36 0.88
C SER A 57 -8.47 -6.53 1.93
N MET A 58 -8.85 -7.77 2.24
CA MET A 58 -9.81 -8.04 3.32
C MET A 58 -9.26 -7.59 4.69
N GLU A 59 -7.95 -7.68 4.89
CA GLU A 59 -7.29 -7.19 6.11
C GLU A 59 -7.27 -5.65 6.19
N MET A 60 -7.33 -4.96 5.07
CA MET A 60 -7.48 -3.49 5.06
C MET A 60 -8.88 -3.04 5.49
N LEU A 61 -9.91 -3.85 5.22
CA LEU A 61 -11.32 -3.57 5.54
C LEU A 61 -11.75 -4.20 6.86
N ALA A 62 -10.91 -5.02 7.48
CA ALA A 62 -11.24 -5.69 8.71
C ALA A 62 -11.62 -4.70 9.81
N ASP A 63 -12.71 -5.00 10.51
CA ASP A 63 -13.22 -4.19 11.60
C ASP A 63 -13.78 -2.80 11.21
N ILE A 64 -13.98 -2.49 9.92
CA ILE A 64 -14.52 -1.22 9.44
C ILE A 64 -15.90 -0.88 10.05
N ASN A 65 -16.68 -1.90 10.44
CA ASN A 65 -18.01 -1.74 11.05
C ASN A 65 -17.96 -1.67 12.59
N LYS A 66 -16.77 -1.57 13.19
CA LYS A 66 -16.58 -1.59 14.66
C LYS A 66 -16.15 -0.23 15.23
N ASP A 67 -16.55 0.86 14.60
CA ASP A 67 -16.21 2.22 15.03
C ASP A 67 -14.70 2.47 15.11
N THR A 68 -13.97 1.91 14.15
CA THR A 68 -12.51 2.02 14.07
C THR A 68 -12.03 3.19 13.24
N VAL A 69 -12.92 3.78 12.42
CA VAL A 69 -12.65 4.91 11.52
C VAL A 69 -13.87 5.82 11.43
N ASP A 70 -13.62 7.09 11.16
CA ASP A 70 -14.67 8.08 10.96
C ASP A 70 -15.28 7.94 9.56
N PHE A 71 -16.58 8.21 9.45
CA PHE A 71 -17.33 8.23 8.22
C PHE A 71 -17.83 9.64 7.92
N VAL A 72 -17.73 10.05 6.67
CA VAL A 72 -18.23 11.33 6.15
C VAL A 72 -19.22 11.07 5.01
N PRO A 73 -20.10 12.03 4.69
CA PRO A 73 -20.92 11.95 3.47
C PRO A 73 -20.01 11.88 2.23
N ASN A 74 -20.43 11.09 1.23
CA ASN A 74 -19.80 11.09 -0.08
C ASN A 74 -20.08 12.43 -0.82
N PHE A 75 -19.57 12.56 -2.07
CA PHE A 75 -19.62 13.81 -2.83
C PHE A 75 -21.05 14.37 -3.11
N ASP A 76 -22.08 13.53 -3.14
CA ASP A 76 -23.48 13.91 -3.36
C ASP A 76 -24.37 13.70 -2.12
N GLU A 77 -23.79 13.40 -0.98
CA GLU A 77 -24.45 13.19 0.31
C GLU A 77 -25.48 12.04 0.34
N THR A 78 -25.45 11.16 -0.64
CA THR A 78 -26.38 10.00 -0.72
C THR A 78 -25.88 8.78 0.05
N GLU A 79 -24.58 8.67 0.30
CA GLU A 79 -23.92 7.56 0.97
C GLU A 79 -22.92 8.09 2.00
N LYS A 80 -22.42 7.21 2.86
CA LYS A 80 -21.30 7.52 3.76
C LYS A 80 -20.07 6.72 3.34
N GLU A 81 -18.92 7.35 3.39
CA GLU A 81 -17.63 6.74 3.11
C GLU A 81 -16.65 6.91 4.26
N PRO A 82 -15.75 5.95 4.50
CA PRO A 82 -14.74 6.09 5.53
C PRO A 82 -13.69 7.11 5.12
N THR A 83 -13.21 7.91 6.07
CA THR A 83 -12.13 8.87 5.84
C THR A 83 -10.79 8.20 5.55
N VAL A 84 -10.57 7.03 6.16
CA VAL A 84 -9.42 6.14 5.96
C VAL A 84 -9.88 4.69 6.13
N LEU A 85 -9.10 3.73 5.65
CA LEU A 85 -9.36 2.32 5.93
C LEU A 85 -8.67 1.90 7.24
N PRO A 86 -9.29 1.00 8.05
CA PRO A 86 -8.72 0.61 9.34
C PRO A 86 -7.38 -0.13 9.24
N SER A 87 -7.15 -0.84 8.17
CA SER A 87 -5.96 -1.60 7.79
C SER A 87 -5.17 -2.25 8.95
N ARG A 88 -5.17 -3.56 9.01
CA ARG A 88 -4.42 -4.33 10.02
C ARG A 88 -2.92 -4.44 9.73
N TYR A 89 -2.46 -3.88 8.64
CA TYR A 89 -1.03 -3.85 8.26
C TYR A 89 -0.70 -2.51 7.61
N PRO A 90 0.55 -2.04 7.67
CA PRO A 90 0.95 -0.74 7.15
C PRO A 90 1.11 -0.78 5.62
N ASN A 91 -0.01 -0.73 4.90
CA ASN A 91 -0.05 -0.81 3.42
C ASN A 91 0.77 0.29 2.74
N LEU A 92 0.90 1.47 3.37
CA LEU A 92 1.74 2.56 2.86
C LEU A 92 3.19 2.13 2.63
N LEU A 93 3.76 1.34 3.53
CA LEU A 93 5.12 0.81 3.39
C LEU A 93 5.16 -0.45 2.52
N VAL A 94 4.17 -1.31 2.64
CA VAL A 94 4.14 -2.62 1.99
C VAL A 94 3.98 -2.49 0.47
N ASN A 95 3.05 -1.66 0.01
CA ASN A 95 2.83 -1.40 -1.42
C ASN A 95 3.47 -0.10 -1.92
N GLY A 96 3.96 0.75 -1.01
CA GLY A 96 4.49 2.04 -1.37
C GLY A 96 3.41 3.01 -1.85
N THR A 97 3.82 4.19 -2.23
CA THR A 97 2.95 5.20 -2.86
C THR A 97 3.78 6.24 -3.60
N THR A 98 3.19 6.82 -4.63
CA THR A 98 3.70 8.00 -5.30
C THR A 98 2.59 9.04 -5.37
N GLY A 99 2.94 10.30 -5.17
CA GLY A 99 1.99 11.40 -5.25
C GLY A 99 2.67 12.72 -5.49
N ILE A 100 2.00 13.58 -6.24
CA ILE A 100 2.47 14.94 -6.54
C ILE A 100 1.45 15.91 -5.99
N ALA A 101 1.91 16.82 -5.11
CA ALA A 101 1.12 17.91 -4.58
C ALA A 101 1.81 19.24 -4.87
N VAL A 102 1.09 20.34 -4.64
CA VAL A 102 1.68 21.68 -4.80
C VAL A 102 2.74 21.89 -3.72
N GLY A 103 3.98 22.09 -4.16
CA GLY A 103 5.13 22.36 -3.27
C GLY A 103 5.79 21.13 -2.65
N MET A 104 5.25 19.92 -2.84
CA MET A 104 5.88 18.69 -2.35
C MET A 104 5.45 17.46 -3.17
N ALA A 105 6.26 16.41 -3.10
CA ALA A 105 5.96 15.13 -3.69
C ALA A 105 6.31 14.01 -2.70
N THR A 106 5.67 12.85 -2.84
CA THR A 106 6.02 11.64 -2.10
C THR A 106 6.35 10.52 -3.09
N ASN A 107 7.32 9.71 -2.73
CA ASN A 107 7.70 8.51 -3.48
C ASN A 107 8.25 7.48 -2.51
N ILE A 108 7.36 6.66 -1.97
CA ILE A 108 7.68 5.60 -1.03
C ILE A 108 7.71 4.28 -1.82
N PRO A 109 8.86 3.60 -1.90
CA PRO A 109 8.94 2.30 -2.55
C PRO A 109 8.21 1.23 -1.74
N PRO A 110 7.77 0.11 -2.37
CA PRO A 110 7.21 -1.02 -1.65
C PRO A 110 8.28 -1.76 -0.84
N HIS A 111 7.84 -2.45 0.23
CA HIS A 111 8.71 -3.21 1.13
C HIS A 111 8.15 -4.61 1.40
N ASN A 112 9.00 -5.51 1.84
CA ASN A 112 8.61 -6.87 2.16
C ASN A 112 7.68 -6.89 3.40
N LEU A 113 6.48 -7.49 3.23
CA LEU A 113 5.46 -7.53 4.28
C LEU A 113 5.97 -8.17 5.58
N ARG A 114 6.75 -9.25 5.48
CA ARG A 114 7.28 -9.94 6.66
C ARG A 114 8.26 -9.07 7.43
N GLU A 115 9.16 -8.38 6.72
CA GLU A 115 10.11 -7.46 7.33
C GLU A 115 9.38 -6.30 8.03
N VAL A 116 8.40 -5.71 7.36
CA VAL A 116 7.60 -4.60 7.92
C VAL A 116 6.84 -5.05 9.17
N ILE A 117 6.21 -6.23 9.16
CA ILE A 117 5.52 -6.77 10.34
C ILE A 117 6.51 -7.07 11.47
N HIS A 118 7.69 -7.63 11.18
CA HIS A 118 8.71 -7.84 12.21
C HIS A 118 9.18 -6.52 12.83
N ALA A 119 9.32 -5.46 12.04
CA ALA A 119 9.65 -4.12 12.54
C ALA A 119 8.54 -3.58 13.48
N VAL A 120 7.27 -3.74 13.11
CA VAL A 120 6.13 -3.37 13.98
C VAL A 120 6.15 -4.15 15.28
N VAL A 121 6.37 -5.47 15.23
CA VAL A 121 6.48 -6.31 16.45
C VAL A 121 7.64 -5.83 17.31
N LYS A 122 8.80 -5.54 16.72
CA LYS A 122 9.96 -5.03 17.46
C LYS A 122 9.66 -3.71 18.19
N ILE A 123 8.95 -2.78 17.55
CA ILE A 123 8.53 -1.53 18.17
C ILE A 123 7.62 -1.80 19.37
N ILE A 124 6.62 -2.67 19.20
CA ILE A 124 5.68 -3.02 20.27
C ILE A 124 6.42 -3.71 21.45
N ASP A 125 7.29 -4.65 21.15
CA ASP A 125 8.06 -5.37 22.18
C ASP A 125 8.96 -4.41 22.97
N ASN A 126 9.67 -3.50 22.32
CA ASN A 126 10.50 -2.51 22.99
C ASN A 126 9.65 -1.59 23.88
N GLU A 127 8.50 -1.13 23.41
CA GLU A 127 7.63 -0.23 24.17
C GLU A 127 6.93 -0.95 25.34
N VAL A 128 6.38 -2.16 25.09
CA VAL A 128 5.56 -2.88 26.08
C VAL A 128 6.40 -3.68 27.08
N LEU A 129 7.48 -4.32 26.63
CA LEU A 129 8.30 -5.21 27.46
C LEU A 129 9.52 -4.53 28.06
N GLU A 130 10.11 -3.56 27.36
CA GLU A 130 11.36 -2.91 27.74
C GLU A 130 11.14 -1.44 28.17
N ASP A 131 9.92 -0.89 28.05
CA ASP A 131 9.56 0.49 28.38
C ASP A 131 10.52 1.53 27.74
N ARG A 132 10.87 1.29 26.47
CA ARG A 132 11.78 2.17 25.70
C ARG A 132 11.33 2.37 24.25
N GLY A 133 11.78 3.46 23.65
CA GLY A 133 11.65 3.69 22.22
C GLY A 133 12.49 2.70 21.38
N THR A 134 12.24 2.70 20.08
CA THR A 134 13.00 1.90 19.10
C THR A 134 13.83 2.83 18.24
N ASP A 135 15.13 2.57 18.15
CA ASP A 135 16.03 3.35 17.31
C ASP A 135 15.91 2.93 15.84
N ILE A 136 16.20 3.88 14.95
CA ILE A 136 16.11 3.65 13.50
C ILE A 136 17.07 2.54 13.04
N GLU A 137 18.24 2.39 13.67
CA GLU A 137 19.21 1.36 13.37
C GLU A 137 18.66 -0.05 13.67
N GLU A 138 17.85 -0.21 14.72
CA GLU A 138 17.17 -1.48 15.01
C GLU A 138 16.21 -1.83 13.88
N LEU A 139 15.44 -0.85 13.37
CA LEU A 139 14.51 -1.05 12.27
C LEU A 139 15.23 -1.36 10.95
N LEU A 140 16.34 -0.69 10.66
CA LEU A 140 17.20 -0.95 9.49
C LEU A 140 17.82 -2.35 9.52
N SER A 141 18.02 -2.90 10.71
CA SER A 141 18.48 -4.29 10.85
C SER A 141 17.43 -5.32 10.41
N ILE A 142 16.14 -4.95 10.41
CA ILE A 142 14.99 -5.79 10.09
C ILE A 142 14.51 -5.53 8.66
N VAL A 143 14.23 -4.27 8.32
CA VAL A 143 13.81 -3.85 6.96
C VAL A 143 15.05 -3.53 6.15
N LYS A 144 15.40 -4.43 5.24
CA LYS A 144 16.70 -4.37 4.51
C LYS A 144 16.71 -3.38 3.34
N GLY A 145 15.55 -2.94 2.88
CA GLY A 145 15.39 -2.03 1.78
C GLY A 145 14.10 -2.30 0.97
N PRO A 146 13.95 -1.61 -0.16
CA PRO A 146 12.80 -1.80 -1.05
C PRO A 146 12.66 -3.24 -1.55
N ASP A 147 11.41 -3.68 -1.76
CA ASP A 147 11.05 -4.96 -2.35
C ASP A 147 10.07 -4.73 -3.51
N PHE A 148 10.61 -4.59 -4.71
CA PHE A 148 9.83 -4.24 -5.91
C PHE A 148 9.07 -5.45 -6.46
N PRO A 149 7.88 -5.23 -7.09
CA PRO A 149 7.07 -6.31 -7.66
C PRO A 149 7.80 -7.12 -8.75
N THR A 150 8.62 -6.45 -9.56
CA THR A 150 9.40 -7.11 -10.63
C THR A 150 10.79 -7.57 -10.17
N GLY A 151 11.07 -7.42 -8.88
CA GLY A 151 12.35 -7.76 -8.29
C GLY A 151 13.43 -6.70 -8.59
N ALA A 152 14.48 -6.74 -7.78
CA ALA A 152 15.71 -5.95 -7.98
C ALA A 152 16.83 -6.56 -7.16
N MET A 153 18.06 -6.26 -7.55
CA MET A 153 19.25 -6.60 -6.76
C MET A 153 19.77 -5.35 -6.06
N ILE A 154 19.85 -5.39 -4.74
CA ILE A 154 20.43 -4.30 -3.96
C ILE A 154 21.95 -4.47 -3.93
N LEU A 155 22.67 -3.53 -4.55
CA LEU A 155 24.14 -3.49 -4.57
C LEU A 155 24.67 -2.63 -3.42
N GLY A 156 24.69 -3.21 -2.22
CA GLY A 156 25.08 -2.53 -0.98
C GLY A 156 23.94 -1.71 -0.35
N THR A 157 23.99 -1.54 0.95
CA THR A 157 22.94 -0.88 1.76
C THR A 157 23.33 0.50 2.25
N THR A 158 24.56 0.97 2.00
CA THR A 158 25.07 2.24 2.54
C THR A 158 24.17 3.42 2.17
N GLY A 159 23.81 3.57 0.88
CA GLY A 159 22.96 4.68 0.45
C GLY A 159 21.54 4.61 1.02
N ILE A 160 20.99 3.41 1.25
CA ILE A 160 19.68 3.23 1.89
C ILE A 160 19.75 3.67 3.35
N ASN A 161 20.78 3.25 4.07
CA ASN A 161 20.98 3.61 5.47
C ASN A 161 21.19 5.11 5.65
N GLU A 162 22.02 5.72 4.81
CA GLU A 162 22.25 7.17 4.82
C GLU A 162 20.97 7.95 4.55
N ALA A 163 20.17 7.55 3.56
CA ALA A 163 18.89 8.19 3.27
C ALA A 163 17.90 8.09 4.45
N CYS A 164 17.81 6.95 5.11
CA CYS A 164 16.94 6.78 6.27
C CYS A 164 17.40 7.60 7.48
N LEU A 165 18.72 7.70 7.71
CA LEU A 165 19.28 8.44 8.84
C LEU A 165 19.22 9.97 8.63
N LEU A 166 19.35 10.45 7.40
CA LEU A 166 19.34 11.88 7.09
C LEU A 166 17.98 12.55 7.26
N TYR A 167 16.89 11.81 7.12
CA TYR A 167 15.53 12.34 7.30
C TYR A 167 15.03 12.35 8.75
N THR A 168 15.79 11.83 9.69
CA THR A 168 15.45 11.72 11.11
C THR A 168 16.25 12.65 12.02
N SER A 169 17.14 13.48 11.45
CA SER A 169 17.94 14.48 12.19
C SER A 169 17.43 15.91 12.00
#